data_95ebd7f6f0e0296b406139500ca50f23
#
_entry.id   95ebd7f6f0e0296b406139500ca50f23
#
_cell.length_a   1.000
_cell.length_b   1.000
_cell.length_c   1.000
_cell.angle_alpha   90.00
_cell.angle_beta   90.00
_cell.angle_gamma   90.00
#
_symmetry.space_group_name_H-M   'P 1'
#
loop_
_entity.id
_entity.type
_entity.pdbx_description
1 polymer ?
#
loop_
_entity_poly.entity_id
_entity_poly.type
_entity_poly.pdbx_seq_one_letter_code
_entity_poly.pdbx_strand_id
1 'polypeptide(L)'
;MNLFKSLFGGAKAGQIAEAQARGAVIIDVRTPAEFAGGHAEGAVNMPLDTLESKLSTIKQYQKPIVLCCASGMRSSQAKALLAGRGVPDLHDAGSWRNLK
;
A
#
# COMPACT_ATOMS: atom_id res chain seq x y z
N MET A 1 18.97 -19.15 -6.95
CA MET A 1 17.94 -18.11 -6.81
C MET A 1 17.57 -17.92 -5.36
N ASN A 2 17.39 -16.69 -4.96
CA ASN A 2 17.01 -16.39 -3.61
C ASN A 2 15.48 -16.42 -3.47
N LEU A 3 14.97 -17.38 -2.70
CA LEU A 3 13.53 -17.55 -2.52
C LEU A 3 12.88 -16.32 -1.89
N PHE A 4 13.56 -15.74 -0.91
CA PHE A 4 13.06 -14.54 -0.27
C PHE A 4 12.90 -13.39 -1.27
N LYS A 5 13.86 -13.25 -2.16
CA LYS A 5 13.81 -12.22 -3.18
C LYS A 5 12.61 -12.41 -4.10
N SER A 6 12.25 -13.65 -4.40
CA SER A 6 11.12 -13.90 -5.29
C SER A 6 9.78 -13.66 -4.61
N LEU A 7 9.72 -13.57 -3.27
CA LEU A 7 8.47 -13.23 -2.58
C LEU A 7 8.11 -11.77 -2.71
N PHE A 8 9.11 -10.88 -2.80
CA PHE A 8 8.82 -9.46 -2.98
C PHE A 8 9.55 -8.88 -4.18
N GLY A 9 10.77 -9.30 -4.43
CA GLY A 9 11.56 -8.77 -5.54
C GLY A 9 10.99 -9.16 -6.90
N GLY A 10 11.75 -8.94 -7.93
CA GLY A 10 11.35 -9.31 -9.29
C GLY A 10 10.13 -8.54 -9.76
N ALA A 11 9.11 -9.27 -10.24
CA ALA A 11 7.95 -8.66 -10.87
C ALA A 11 7.18 -7.75 -9.91
N LYS A 12 7.00 -8.20 -8.66
CA LYS A 12 6.24 -7.40 -7.70
C LYS A 12 6.95 -6.10 -7.35
N ALA A 13 8.26 -6.17 -7.09
CA ALA A 13 9.03 -4.97 -6.80
C ALA A 13 9.05 -4.03 -8.00
N GLY A 14 9.12 -4.56 -9.21
CA GLY A 14 9.07 -3.77 -10.43
C GLY A 14 7.73 -3.09 -10.63
N GLN A 15 6.64 -3.78 -10.31
CA GLN A 15 5.30 -3.19 -10.39
C GLN A 15 5.14 -2.04 -9.39
N ILE A 16 5.67 -2.19 -8.18
CA ILE A 16 5.62 -1.14 -7.17
C ILE A 16 6.42 0.08 -7.64
N ALA A 17 7.64 -0.15 -8.12
CA ALA A 17 8.49 0.94 -8.60
C ALA A 17 7.83 1.67 -9.78
N GLU A 18 7.22 0.94 -10.68
CA GLU A 18 6.54 1.51 -11.83
C GLU A 18 5.34 2.36 -11.38
N ALA A 19 4.55 1.86 -10.43
CA ALA A 19 3.43 2.61 -9.89
C ALA A 19 3.92 3.90 -9.24
N GLN A 20 5.01 3.84 -8.47
CA GLN A 20 5.58 5.03 -7.85
C GLN A 20 6.07 6.02 -8.89
N ALA A 21 6.65 5.54 -9.98
CA ALA A 21 7.08 6.41 -11.07
C ALA A 21 5.91 7.13 -11.72
N ARG A 22 4.71 6.53 -11.67
CA ARG A 22 3.50 7.16 -12.19
C ARG A 22 2.80 8.05 -11.15
N GLY A 23 3.44 8.30 -10.01
CA GLY A 23 2.90 9.19 -9.00
C GLY A 23 1.94 8.54 -8.03
N ALA A 24 2.13 7.25 -7.73
CA ALA A 24 1.25 6.51 -6.83
C ALA A 24 1.11 7.21 -5.47
N VAL A 25 -0.06 7.08 -4.89
CA VAL A 25 -0.28 7.47 -3.50
C VAL A 25 0.01 6.25 -2.63
N ILE A 26 0.89 6.41 -1.65
CA ILE A 26 1.20 5.35 -0.70
C ILE A 26 0.25 5.47 0.48
N ILE A 27 -0.52 4.43 0.75
CA ILE A 27 -1.45 4.39 1.87
C ILE A 27 -0.96 3.35 2.87
N ASP A 28 -0.63 3.82 4.08
CA ASP A 28 -0.18 2.98 5.17
C ASP A 28 -1.39 2.67 6.04
N VAL A 29 -1.77 1.39 6.11
CA VAL A 29 -3.00 0.99 6.80
C VAL A 29 -2.75 0.54 8.24
N ARG A 30 -1.59 0.88 8.80
CA ARG A 30 -1.28 0.62 10.20
C ARG A 30 -2.01 1.60 11.10
N THR A 31 -1.91 1.39 12.42
CA THR A 31 -2.50 2.33 13.38
C THR A 31 -1.74 3.67 13.34
N PRO A 32 -2.38 4.75 13.80
CA PRO A 32 -1.69 6.05 13.86
C PRO A 32 -0.43 6.01 14.72
N ALA A 33 -0.43 5.24 15.81
CA ALA A 33 0.75 5.14 16.68
C ALA A 33 1.91 4.48 15.94
N GLU A 34 1.63 3.40 15.22
CA GLU A 34 2.67 2.75 14.41
C GLU A 34 3.22 3.71 13.37
N PHE A 35 2.34 4.41 12.70
CA PHE A 35 2.72 5.35 11.65
C PHE A 35 3.60 6.48 12.19
N ALA A 36 3.25 6.98 13.37
CA ALA A 36 4.02 8.06 14.00
C ALA A 36 5.42 7.62 14.37
N GLY A 37 5.62 6.34 14.64
CA GLY A 37 6.93 5.79 14.99
C GLY A 37 7.86 5.58 13.81
N GLY A 38 7.39 5.81 12.60
CA GLY A 38 8.18 5.67 11.38
C GLY A 38 7.30 5.20 10.24
N HIS A 39 7.47 5.76 9.05
CA HIS A 39 6.67 5.40 7.90
C HIS A 39 7.43 5.76 6.62
N ALA A 40 6.95 5.25 5.49
CA ALA A 40 7.55 5.54 4.20
C ALA A 40 7.34 7.01 3.86
N GLU A 41 8.32 7.61 3.23
CA GLU A 41 8.26 9.02 2.86
C GLU A 41 7.07 9.27 1.94
N GLY A 42 6.27 10.28 2.27
CA GLY A 42 5.12 10.66 1.47
C GLY A 42 3.88 9.81 1.72
N ALA A 43 3.94 8.81 2.59
CA ALA A 43 2.79 7.95 2.85
C ALA A 43 1.69 8.69 3.61
N VAL A 44 0.45 8.31 3.33
CA VAL A 44 -0.73 8.79 4.03
C VAL A 44 -1.21 7.67 4.94
N ASN A 45 -1.53 8.00 6.18
CA ASN A 45 -2.02 7.00 7.12
C ASN A 45 -3.54 6.89 7.03
N MET A 46 -4.02 5.73 6.64
CA MET A 46 -5.44 5.41 6.63
C MET A 46 -5.60 4.03 7.26
N PRO A 47 -5.78 3.96 8.59
CA PRO A 47 -5.85 2.67 9.28
C PRO A 47 -6.90 1.75 8.68
N LEU A 48 -6.60 0.44 8.69
CA LEU A 48 -7.47 -0.55 8.06
C LEU A 48 -8.90 -0.49 8.57
N ASP A 49 -9.06 -0.31 9.89
CA ASP A 49 -10.40 -0.32 10.50
C ASP A 49 -11.26 0.87 10.09
N THR A 50 -10.67 1.93 9.56
CA THR A 50 -11.42 3.10 9.07
C THR A 50 -11.27 3.31 7.58
N LEU A 51 -10.63 2.37 6.89
CA LEU A 51 -10.28 2.55 5.48
C LEU A 51 -11.53 2.73 4.62
N GLU A 52 -12.59 2.00 4.91
CA GLU A 52 -13.81 2.08 4.12
C GLU A 52 -14.40 3.49 4.13
N SER A 53 -14.24 4.21 5.23
CA SER A 53 -14.74 5.59 5.33
C SER A 53 -13.93 6.55 4.46
N LYS A 54 -12.77 6.12 3.97
CA LYS A 54 -11.91 6.94 3.11
C LYS A 54 -12.05 6.62 1.64
N LEU A 55 -13.00 5.78 1.29
CA LEU A 55 -13.14 5.28 -0.07
C LEU A 55 -13.30 6.43 -1.09
N SER A 56 -14.12 7.41 -0.76
CA SER A 56 -14.35 8.55 -1.65
C SER A 56 -13.05 9.32 -1.91
N THR A 57 -12.28 9.56 -0.86
CA THR A 57 -10.98 10.25 -0.98
C THR A 57 -10.04 9.46 -1.87
N ILE A 58 -9.98 8.14 -1.66
CA ILE A 58 -9.08 7.28 -2.41
C ILE A 58 -9.44 7.30 -3.90
N LYS A 59 -10.72 7.22 -4.20
CA LYS A 59 -11.18 7.25 -5.59
C LYS A 59 -10.88 8.59 -6.26
N GLN A 60 -10.92 9.67 -5.50
CA GLN A 60 -10.64 10.99 -6.03
C GLN A 60 -9.17 11.20 -6.40
N TYR A 61 -8.26 10.41 -5.84
CA TYR A 61 -6.85 10.52 -6.20
C TYR A 61 -6.63 10.27 -7.70
N GLN A 62 -7.33 9.30 -8.26
CA GLN A 62 -7.18 8.91 -9.68
C GLN A 62 -5.72 8.63 -10.04
N LYS A 63 -5.05 7.91 -9.15
CA LYS A 63 -3.64 7.55 -9.25
C LYS A 63 -3.47 6.11 -8.82
N PRO A 64 -2.38 5.46 -9.20
CA PRO A 64 -2.07 4.15 -8.64
C PRO A 64 -2.00 4.24 -7.13
N ILE A 65 -2.43 3.19 -6.45
CA ILE A 65 -2.42 3.12 -4.99
C ILE A 65 -1.45 2.04 -4.56
N VAL A 66 -0.51 2.39 -3.71
CA VAL A 66 0.43 1.43 -3.12
C VAL A 66 0.06 1.29 -1.65
N LEU A 67 -0.31 0.09 -1.23
CA LEU A 67 -0.71 -0.20 0.14
C LEU A 67 0.43 -0.84 0.90
N CYS A 68 0.58 -0.48 2.17
CA CYS A 68 1.59 -1.09 3.02
C CYS A 68 1.10 -1.18 4.46
N CYS A 69 1.75 -2.06 5.23
CA CYS A 69 1.51 -2.20 6.66
C CYS A 69 2.81 -2.66 7.32
N ALA A 70 2.74 -3.35 8.46
CA ALA A 70 3.96 -3.80 9.14
C ALA A 70 4.58 -5.03 8.47
N SER A 71 3.74 -6.03 8.16
CA SER A 71 4.23 -7.32 7.67
C SER A 71 3.52 -7.83 6.42
N GLY A 72 2.47 -7.14 5.96
CA GLY A 72 1.75 -7.53 4.75
C GLY A 72 0.36 -8.07 4.97
N MET A 73 -0.02 -8.44 6.20
CA MET A 73 -1.33 -9.03 6.44
C MET A 73 -2.45 -7.99 6.29
N ARG A 74 -2.29 -6.84 6.92
CA ARG A 74 -3.31 -5.79 6.85
C ARG A 74 -3.36 -5.16 5.46
N SER A 75 -2.22 -4.99 4.80
CA SER A 75 -2.20 -4.42 3.45
C SER A 75 -2.86 -5.36 2.45
N SER A 76 -2.73 -6.66 2.65
CA SER A 76 -3.43 -7.64 1.81
C SER A 76 -4.94 -7.54 2.00
N GLN A 77 -5.40 -7.40 3.24
CA GLN A 77 -6.82 -7.20 3.51
C GLN A 77 -7.33 -5.88 2.93
N ALA A 78 -6.51 -4.83 3.03
CA ALA A 78 -6.87 -3.53 2.48
C ALA A 78 -7.03 -3.60 0.96
N LYS A 79 -6.12 -4.31 0.30
CA LYS A 79 -6.20 -4.46 -1.15
C LYS A 79 -7.49 -5.17 -1.56
N ALA A 80 -7.84 -6.25 -0.85
CA ALA A 80 -9.06 -6.98 -1.15
C ALA A 80 -10.29 -6.11 -0.93
N LEU A 81 -10.31 -5.33 0.15
CA LEU A 81 -11.42 -4.43 0.45
C LEU A 81 -11.61 -3.40 -0.66
N LEU A 82 -10.52 -2.72 -1.01
CA LEU A 82 -10.59 -1.65 -2.00
C LEU A 82 -10.93 -2.19 -3.40
N ALA A 83 -10.37 -3.34 -3.76
CA ALA A 83 -10.69 -3.97 -5.03
C ALA A 83 -12.19 -4.30 -5.10
N GLY A 84 -12.74 -4.82 -4.01
CA GLY A 84 -14.15 -5.15 -3.94
C GLY A 84 -15.06 -3.93 -3.99
N ARG A 85 -14.52 -2.75 -3.76
CA ARG A 85 -15.27 -1.48 -3.83
C ARG A 85 -14.97 -0.70 -5.09
N GLY A 86 -14.31 -1.32 -6.07
CA GLY A 86 -14.12 -0.72 -7.39
C GLY A 86 -12.93 0.20 -7.51
N VAL A 87 -11.98 0.17 -6.58
CA VAL A 87 -10.76 0.98 -6.71
C VAL A 87 -9.80 0.24 -7.64
N PRO A 88 -9.39 0.84 -8.76
CA PRO A 88 -8.47 0.18 -9.68
C PRO A 88 -7.01 0.43 -9.30
N ASP A 89 -6.10 -0.28 -9.95
CA ASP A 89 -4.66 -0.03 -9.95
C ASP A 89 -4.09 -0.06 -8.53
N LEU A 90 -4.34 -1.19 -7.84
CA LEU A 90 -3.91 -1.41 -6.47
C LEU A 90 -2.68 -2.29 -6.44
N HIS A 91 -1.71 -1.91 -5.61
CA HIS A 91 -0.46 -2.65 -5.45
C HIS A 91 -0.18 -2.81 -3.96
N ASP A 92 0.16 -4.03 -3.56
CA ASP A 92 0.43 -4.36 -2.17
C ASP A 92 1.94 -4.49 -1.97
N ALA A 93 2.53 -3.54 -1.26
CA ALA A 93 3.96 -3.53 -1.00
C ALA A 93 4.35 -4.37 0.21
N GLY A 94 3.38 -4.85 0.99
CA GLY A 94 3.67 -5.58 2.21
C GLY A 94 4.16 -4.65 3.30
N SER A 95 5.37 -4.90 3.80
CA SER A 95 5.93 -4.04 4.83
C SER A 95 6.25 -2.65 4.27
N TRP A 96 5.96 -1.63 5.07
CA TRP A 96 6.29 -0.25 4.70
C TRP A 96 7.80 -0.07 4.51
N ARG A 97 8.59 -0.94 5.13
CA ARG A 97 10.05 -0.88 4.98
C ARG A 97 10.52 -1.30 3.59
N ASN A 98 9.65 -1.91 2.80
CA ASN A 98 9.95 -2.21 1.40
C ASN A 98 9.91 -0.96 0.52
N LEU A 99 9.38 0.14 1.04
CA LEU A 99 9.27 1.40 0.31
C LEU A 99 10.33 2.39 0.79
N LYS A 100 10.84 3.17 -0.10
CA LYS A 100 11.89 4.15 0.22
C LYS A 100 11.57 5.50 -0.34
#